data_aaa54a12039fdcec9faf55170a22be46
#
_entry.id   aaa54a12039fdcec9faf55170a22be46
#
_cell.length_a   1.000
_cell.length_b   1.000
_cell.length_c   1.000
_cell.angle_alpha   90.00
_cell.angle_beta   90.00
_cell.angle_gamma   90.00
#
_symmetry.space_group_name_H-M   'P 1'
#
loop_
_entity.id
_entity.type
_entity.pdbx_description
1 polymer ?
#
loop_
_entity_poly.entity_id
_entity_poly.type
_entity_poly.pdbx_seq_one_letter_code
_entity_poly.pdbx_strand_id
1 'polypeptide(L)'
;MSDTSLKEKTAKGLFWGGFSNGIQQLLNLGFGIVLARLLDASDYGMVGMLTIFSAIAAALQEGGFISALTNRKETLHKDYNAVFWFSLMCSTTIYILLFFAAPLIADFYDTPELIPLSRLSFLGFVISSLSIAPRAYLFKNLRIKDTTVISISSLIVSGIMGITLAANGFAYWGIALQSISFITVMTILNFYFSHWRPRFRFDFTPIKEMIGFSSKIIITNIFTIINNNLLSVLLGKFYSEREVGNFTQANKWNGMG
;
A
#
# COMPACT_ATOMS: atom_id res chain seq x y z
N MET A 1 -0.18 -29.10 -21.57
CA MET A 1 0.76 -28.92 -20.42
C MET A 1 0.54 -30.11 -19.51
N SER A 2 1.58 -30.88 -19.21
CA SER A 2 1.46 -32.09 -18.38
C SER A 2 1.07 -31.72 -16.94
N ASP A 3 0.22 -32.53 -16.32
CA ASP A 3 -0.29 -32.38 -14.93
C ASP A 3 0.83 -32.25 -13.89
N THR A 4 1.97 -32.90 -14.14
CA THR A 4 3.19 -32.80 -13.34
C THR A 4 3.80 -31.38 -13.33
N SER A 5 3.78 -30.68 -14.45
CA SER A 5 4.30 -29.29 -14.55
C SER A 5 3.44 -28.29 -13.75
N LEU A 6 2.13 -28.49 -13.67
CA LEU A 6 1.23 -27.60 -12.92
C LEU A 6 1.38 -27.83 -11.40
N LYS A 7 1.44 -29.09 -10.95
CA LYS A 7 1.66 -29.45 -9.54
C LYS A 7 2.99 -28.91 -9.02
N GLU A 8 4.05 -29.04 -9.80
CA GLU A 8 5.37 -28.55 -9.43
C GLU A 8 5.43 -27.01 -9.33
N LYS A 9 4.80 -26.30 -10.26
CA LYS A 9 4.67 -24.83 -10.21
C LYS A 9 3.84 -24.37 -9.01
N THR A 10 2.76 -25.07 -8.71
CA THR A 10 1.91 -24.77 -7.55
C THR A 10 2.66 -25.02 -6.25
N ALA A 11 3.35 -26.14 -6.11
CA ALA A 11 4.16 -26.46 -4.92
C ALA A 11 5.28 -25.42 -4.70
N LYS A 12 6.01 -25.03 -5.76
CA LYS A 12 7.01 -23.96 -5.70
C LYS A 12 6.35 -22.61 -5.32
N GLY A 13 5.17 -22.31 -5.86
CA GLY A 13 4.44 -21.10 -5.53
C GLY A 13 4.02 -21.03 -4.06
N LEU A 14 3.50 -22.13 -3.51
CA LEU A 14 3.13 -22.24 -2.09
C LEU A 14 4.37 -22.13 -1.17
N PHE A 15 5.46 -22.79 -1.53
CA PHE A 15 6.71 -22.69 -0.77
C PHE A 15 7.24 -21.25 -0.74
N TRP A 16 7.36 -20.61 -1.91
CA TRP A 16 7.86 -19.23 -1.98
C TRP A 16 6.90 -18.24 -1.32
N GLY A 17 5.58 -18.45 -1.40
CA GLY A 17 4.58 -17.65 -0.71
C GLY A 17 4.67 -17.74 0.80
N GLY A 18 4.73 -18.96 1.35
CA GLY A 18 4.90 -19.20 2.79
C GLY A 18 6.24 -18.67 3.31
N PHE A 19 7.34 -18.95 2.59
CA PHE A 19 8.66 -18.43 2.91
C PHE A 19 8.72 -16.89 2.90
N SER A 20 8.10 -16.27 1.89
CA SER A 20 7.97 -14.81 1.80
C SER A 20 7.26 -14.23 3.01
N ASN A 21 6.11 -14.79 3.36
CA ASN A 21 5.32 -14.32 4.49
C ASN A 21 6.09 -14.48 5.82
N GLY A 22 6.73 -15.62 6.03
CA GLY A 22 7.54 -15.87 7.23
C GLY A 22 8.68 -14.86 7.38
N ILE A 23 9.47 -14.64 6.31
CA ILE A 23 10.57 -13.64 6.35
C ILE A 23 10.01 -12.22 6.54
N GLN A 24 8.95 -11.84 5.85
CA GLN A 24 8.36 -10.52 6.02
C GLN A 24 7.87 -10.30 7.46
N GLN A 25 7.26 -11.30 8.09
CA GLN A 25 6.84 -11.22 9.48
C GLN A 25 8.02 -11.05 10.43
N LEU A 26 9.10 -11.83 10.25
CA LEU A 26 10.32 -11.69 11.07
C LEU A 26 10.97 -10.31 10.91
N LEU A 27 11.06 -9.79 9.68
CA LEU A 27 11.60 -8.46 9.42
C LEU A 27 10.70 -7.36 10.01
N ASN A 28 9.38 -7.47 9.84
CA ASN A 28 8.42 -6.51 10.43
C ASN A 28 8.49 -6.51 11.95
N LEU A 29 8.65 -7.69 12.57
CA LEU A 29 8.83 -7.83 14.00
C LEU A 29 10.14 -7.19 14.44
N GLY A 30 11.26 -7.50 13.78
CA GLY A 30 12.56 -6.95 14.10
C GLY A 30 12.61 -5.42 13.96
N PHE A 31 12.18 -4.89 12.81
CA PHE A 31 12.09 -3.44 12.60
C PHE A 31 11.08 -2.78 13.54
N GLY A 32 9.93 -3.45 13.80
CA GLY A 32 8.92 -2.95 14.72
C GLY A 32 9.43 -2.80 16.15
N ILE A 33 10.19 -3.79 16.67
CA ILE A 33 10.78 -3.71 18.02
C ILE A 33 11.80 -2.57 18.11
N VAL A 34 12.67 -2.41 17.10
CA VAL A 34 13.67 -1.33 17.09
C VAL A 34 12.99 0.03 17.05
N LEU A 35 12.01 0.22 16.16
CA LEU A 35 11.26 1.48 16.05
C LEU A 35 10.45 1.78 17.32
N ALA A 36 9.85 0.78 17.96
CA ALA A 36 9.11 0.97 19.20
C ALA A 36 9.99 1.38 20.39
N ARG A 37 11.31 1.18 20.30
CA ARG A 37 12.28 1.70 21.30
C ARG A 37 12.78 3.10 21.01
N LEU A 38 12.66 3.56 19.77
CA LEU A 38 13.16 4.85 19.30
C LEU A 38 12.05 5.91 19.21
N LEU A 39 10.80 5.50 19.10
CA LEU A 39 9.65 6.36 18.84
C LEU A 39 8.64 6.26 19.96
N ASP A 40 7.97 7.35 20.24
CA ASP A 40 6.90 7.43 21.22
C ASP A 40 5.54 7.00 20.63
N ALA A 41 4.57 6.71 21.51
CA ALA A 41 3.22 6.34 21.10
C ALA A 41 2.53 7.46 20.30
N SER A 42 2.81 8.73 20.59
CA SER A 42 2.28 9.87 19.83
C SER A 42 2.78 9.89 18.39
N ASP A 43 4.03 9.49 18.11
CA ASP A 43 4.55 9.38 16.74
C ASP A 43 3.75 8.40 15.88
N TYR A 44 3.40 7.25 16.45
CA TYR A 44 2.54 6.27 15.79
C TYR A 44 1.11 6.78 15.66
N GLY A 45 0.64 7.57 16.63
CA GLY A 45 -0.67 8.18 16.62
C GLY A 45 -0.85 9.17 15.47
N MET A 46 0.15 10.03 15.24
CA MET A 46 0.16 10.99 14.13
C MET A 46 -0.05 10.31 12.77
N VAL A 47 0.66 9.22 12.52
CA VAL A 47 0.49 8.44 11.28
C VAL A 47 -0.80 7.61 11.32
N GLY A 48 -1.18 7.11 12.50
CA GLY A 48 -2.39 6.35 12.74
C GLY A 48 -3.67 7.11 12.39
N MET A 49 -3.74 8.42 12.70
CA MET A 49 -4.86 9.30 12.34
C MET A 49 -5.07 9.41 10.82
N LEU A 50 -4.01 9.27 10.03
CA LEU A 50 -4.08 9.30 8.57
C LEU A 50 -4.46 7.96 7.94
N THR A 51 -4.47 6.85 8.72
CA THR A 51 -4.62 5.49 8.19
C THR A 51 -5.95 5.29 7.45
N ILE A 52 -7.06 5.81 7.98
CA ILE A 52 -8.38 5.65 7.34
C ILE A 52 -8.42 6.35 5.98
N PHE A 53 -7.91 7.58 5.90
CA PHE A 53 -7.88 8.35 4.64
C PHE A 53 -6.99 7.64 3.61
N SER A 54 -5.83 7.15 4.08
CA SER A 54 -4.90 6.37 3.26
C SER A 54 -5.53 5.07 2.75
N ALA A 55 -6.23 4.34 3.61
CA ALA A 55 -6.86 3.08 3.24
C ALA A 55 -8.02 3.27 2.24
N ILE A 56 -8.87 4.28 2.44
CA ILE A 56 -9.95 4.60 1.50
C ILE A 56 -9.37 5.03 0.14
N ALA A 57 -8.36 5.90 0.14
CA ALA A 57 -7.71 6.36 -1.09
C ALA A 57 -7.05 5.19 -1.85
N ALA A 58 -6.39 4.29 -1.14
CA ALA A 58 -5.80 3.08 -1.72
C ALA A 58 -6.87 2.14 -2.32
N ALA A 59 -8.00 1.95 -1.63
CA ALA A 59 -9.11 1.14 -2.14
C ALA A 59 -9.72 1.72 -3.43
N LEU A 60 -9.88 3.04 -3.49
CA LEU A 60 -10.35 3.74 -4.68
C LEU A 60 -9.35 3.64 -5.84
N GLN A 61 -8.07 3.81 -5.56
CA GLN A 61 -6.99 3.76 -6.52
C GLN A 61 -6.80 2.37 -7.12
N GLU A 62 -6.73 1.34 -6.27
CA GLU A 62 -6.51 -0.03 -6.72
C GLU A 62 -7.75 -0.57 -7.43
N GLY A 63 -8.95 -0.18 -6.97
CA GLY A 63 -10.22 -0.41 -7.63
C GLY A 63 -10.53 -1.86 -8.00
N GLY A 64 -9.80 -2.83 -7.43
CA GLY A 64 -9.91 -4.24 -7.83
C GLY A 64 -9.34 -4.53 -9.23
N PHE A 65 -8.62 -3.59 -9.87
CA PHE A 65 -8.08 -3.78 -11.23
C PHE A 65 -7.02 -4.88 -11.31
N ILE A 66 -6.24 -5.09 -10.25
CA ILE A 66 -5.29 -6.22 -10.19
C ILE A 66 -6.06 -7.52 -10.30
N SER A 67 -7.14 -7.67 -9.51
CA SER A 67 -8.01 -8.86 -9.55
C SER A 67 -8.72 -9.01 -10.89
N ALA A 68 -9.21 -7.91 -11.46
CA ALA A 68 -9.87 -7.91 -12.76
C ALA A 68 -8.93 -8.35 -13.88
N LEU A 69 -7.71 -7.81 -13.93
CA LEU A 69 -6.69 -8.21 -14.90
C LEU A 69 -6.27 -9.67 -14.74
N THR A 70 -6.11 -10.12 -13.49
CA THR A 70 -5.67 -11.50 -13.20
C THR A 70 -6.73 -12.52 -13.58
N ASN A 71 -8.02 -12.21 -13.38
CA ASN A 71 -9.13 -13.11 -13.69
C ASN A 71 -9.52 -13.15 -15.18
N ARG A 72 -9.05 -12.22 -16.02
CA ARG A 72 -9.27 -12.31 -17.46
C ARG A 72 -8.59 -13.54 -18.04
N LYS A 73 -9.25 -14.24 -18.98
CA LYS A 73 -8.67 -15.40 -19.68
C LYS A 73 -7.41 -14.99 -20.45
N GLU A 74 -7.51 -13.95 -21.25
CA GLU A 74 -6.40 -13.36 -21.98
C GLU A 74 -6.25 -11.89 -21.59
N THR A 75 -5.03 -11.47 -21.36
CA THR A 75 -4.69 -10.09 -20.98
C THR A 75 -3.64 -9.57 -21.95
N LEU A 76 -3.99 -8.57 -22.72
CA LEU A 76 -3.13 -7.95 -23.71
C LEU A 76 -2.38 -6.75 -23.12
N HIS A 77 -1.33 -6.29 -23.78
CA HIS A 77 -0.59 -5.09 -23.37
C HIS A 77 -1.50 -3.85 -23.22
N LYS A 78 -2.53 -3.72 -24.07
CA LYS A 78 -3.50 -2.62 -24.00
C LYS A 78 -4.30 -2.59 -22.69
N ASP A 79 -4.60 -3.77 -22.11
CA ASP A 79 -5.36 -3.87 -20.85
C ASP A 79 -4.53 -3.36 -19.66
N TYR A 80 -3.26 -3.77 -19.57
CA TYR A 80 -2.34 -3.25 -18.57
C TYR A 80 -2.08 -1.74 -18.76
N ASN A 81 -1.96 -1.30 -20.00
CA ASN A 81 -1.73 0.10 -20.31
C ASN A 81 -2.94 0.98 -19.94
N ALA A 82 -4.16 0.51 -20.21
CA ALA A 82 -5.38 1.20 -19.80
C ALA A 82 -5.46 1.33 -18.26
N VAL A 83 -5.20 0.24 -17.52
CA VAL A 83 -5.18 0.26 -16.05
C VAL A 83 -4.10 1.19 -15.52
N PHE A 84 -2.89 1.19 -16.11
CA PHE A 84 -1.81 2.07 -15.71
C PHE A 84 -2.21 3.54 -15.76
N TRP A 85 -2.68 4.00 -16.93
CA TRP A 85 -3.05 5.40 -17.11
C TRP A 85 -4.27 5.80 -16.30
N PHE A 86 -5.27 4.93 -16.23
CA PHE A 86 -6.46 5.17 -15.41
C PHE A 86 -6.09 5.30 -13.92
N SER A 87 -5.31 4.36 -13.38
CA SER A 87 -4.89 4.39 -11.98
C SER A 87 -4.03 5.62 -11.67
N LEU A 88 -3.15 6.03 -12.58
CA LEU A 88 -2.34 7.24 -12.43
C LEU A 88 -3.23 8.51 -12.41
N MET A 89 -4.20 8.61 -13.31
CA MET A 89 -5.14 9.75 -13.32
C MET A 89 -6.00 9.77 -12.06
N CYS A 90 -6.55 8.63 -11.67
CA CYS A 90 -7.37 8.49 -10.47
C CYS A 90 -6.58 8.87 -9.21
N SER A 91 -5.38 8.33 -9.02
CA SER A 91 -4.57 8.61 -7.84
C SER A 91 -4.06 10.05 -7.79
N THR A 92 -3.73 10.65 -8.95
CA THR A 92 -3.36 12.06 -9.01
C THR A 92 -4.54 12.95 -8.62
N THR A 93 -5.74 12.63 -9.09
CA THR A 93 -6.98 13.36 -8.70
C THR A 93 -7.24 13.20 -7.21
N ILE A 94 -7.17 11.98 -6.66
CA ILE A 94 -7.34 11.72 -5.23
C ILE A 94 -6.27 12.49 -4.42
N TYR A 95 -5.02 12.48 -4.86
CA TYR A 95 -3.94 13.22 -4.20
C TYR A 95 -4.23 14.72 -4.16
N ILE A 96 -4.64 15.32 -5.27
CA ILE A 96 -4.99 16.74 -5.35
C ILE A 96 -6.14 17.05 -4.39
N LEU A 97 -7.20 16.25 -4.37
CA LEU A 97 -8.32 16.41 -3.46
C LEU A 97 -7.87 16.34 -1.99
N LEU A 98 -7.08 15.34 -1.63
CA LEU A 98 -6.58 15.16 -0.27
C LEU A 98 -5.55 16.22 0.13
N PHE A 99 -4.76 16.74 -0.83
CA PHE A 99 -3.82 17.83 -0.58
C PHE A 99 -4.56 19.12 -0.14
N PHE A 100 -5.67 19.43 -0.78
CA PHE A 100 -6.52 20.56 -0.40
C PHE A 100 -7.40 20.25 0.81
N ALA A 101 -7.74 18.99 1.06
CA ALA A 101 -8.46 18.56 2.26
C ALA A 101 -7.56 18.43 3.51
N ALA A 102 -6.23 18.50 3.37
CA ALA A 102 -5.30 18.37 4.49
C ALA A 102 -5.59 19.33 5.66
N PRO A 103 -5.92 20.62 5.46
CA PRO A 103 -6.32 21.49 6.57
C PRO A 103 -7.59 21.01 7.29
N LEU A 104 -8.60 20.49 6.55
CA LEU A 104 -9.83 19.96 7.15
C LEU A 104 -9.56 18.72 8.02
N ILE A 105 -8.59 17.88 7.61
CA ILE A 105 -8.16 16.72 8.40
C ILE A 105 -7.47 17.20 9.69
N ALA A 106 -6.60 18.20 9.59
CA ALA A 106 -5.91 18.77 10.73
C ALA A 106 -6.87 19.44 11.71
N ASP A 107 -7.83 20.21 11.21
CA ASP A 107 -8.88 20.85 12.02
C ASP A 107 -9.80 19.78 12.67
N PHE A 108 -10.09 18.68 11.97
CA PHE A 108 -10.90 17.60 12.54
C PHE A 108 -10.23 16.96 13.76
N TYR A 109 -8.91 16.81 13.76
CA TYR A 109 -8.15 16.22 14.87
C TYR A 109 -7.56 17.27 15.84
N ASP A 110 -7.79 18.57 15.59
CA ASP A 110 -7.18 19.66 16.35
C ASP A 110 -5.63 19.60 16.39
N THR A 111 -5.00 19.13 15.30
CA THR A 111 -3.55 18.85 15.20
C THR A 111 -3.00 19.45 13.89
N PRO A 112 -2.48 20.69 13.91
CA PRO A 112 -1.97 21.39 12.72
C PRO A 112 -0.81 20.68 11.99
N GLU A 113 -0.01 19.90 12.71
CA GLU A 113 1.13 19.14 12.20
C GLU A 113 0.71 18.07 11.19
N LEU A 114 -0.57 17.68 11.19
CA LEU A 114 -1.13 16.75 10.20
C LEU A 114 -1.18 17.35 8.78
N ILE A 115 -1.16 18.66 8.60
CA ILE A 115 -1.20 19.27 7.26
C ILE A 115 0.01 18.84 6.42
N PRO A 116 1.26 19.14 6.82
CA PRO A 116 2.42 18.73 6.02
C PRO A 116 2.60 17.20 6.01
N LEU A 117 2.28 16.50 7.11
CA LEU A 117 2.40 15.06 7.21
C LEU A 117 1.47 14.33 6.24
N SER A 118 0.19 14.75 6.17
CA SER A 118 -0.80 14.17 5.26
C SER A 118 -0.44 14.42 3.80
N ARG A 119 -0.01 15.65 3.46
CA ARG A 119 0.44 15.98 2.10
C ARG A 119 1.60 15.10 1.63
N LEU A 120 2.59 14.86 2.50
CA LEU A 120 3.69 13.95 2.21
C LEU A 120 3.19 12.50 2.10
N SER A 121 2.43 12.01 3.09
CA SER A 121 1.97 10.62 3.13
C SER A 121 1.10 10.27 1.93
N PHE A 122 0.22 11.17 1.51
CA PHE A 122 -0.68 10.94 0.38
C PHE A 122 0.03 10.96 -0.99
N LEU A 123 1.24 11.53 -1.10
CA LEU A 123 2.08 11.42 -2.31
C LEU A 123 2.37 9.94 -2.63
N GLY A 124 2.40 9.08 -1.61
CA GLY A 124 2.54 7.64 -1.77
C GLY A 124 1.52 7.02 -2.72
N PHE A 125 0.29 7.59 -2.84
CA PHE A 125 -0.73 7.09 -3.79
C PHE A 125 -0.32 7.26 -5.23
N VAL A 126 0.25 8.41 -5.58
CA VAL A 126 0.73 8.68 -6.94
C VAL A 126 1.88 7.72 -7.27
N ILE A 127 2.80 7.51 -6.33
CA ILE A 127 3.91 6.59 -6.52
C ILE A 127 3.42 5.14 -6.65
N SER A 128 2.50 4.70 -5.79
CA SER A 128 1.99 3.32 -5.81
C SER A 128 1.17 3.00 -7.06
N SER A 129 0.46 4.00 -7.64
CA SER A 129 -0.31 3.81 -8.86
C SER A 129 0.54 3.38 -10.05
N LEU A 130 1.79 3.84 -10.10
CA LEU A 130 2.74 3.45 -11.12
C LEU A 130 3.05 1.94 -11.08
N SER A 131 2.92 1.30 -9.92
CA SER A 131 3.22 -0.13 -9.75
C SER A 131 2.04 -1.07 -10.03
N ILE A 132 0.80 -0.58 -10.14
CA ILE A 132 -0.41 -1.42 -10.27
C ILE A 132 -0.33 -2.35 -11.49
N ALA A 133 -0.04 -1.80 -12.68
CA ALA A 133 0.06 -2.60 -13.90
C ALA A 133 1.26 -3.55 -13.90
N PRO A 134 2.51 -3.13 -13.56
CA PRO A 134 3.64 -4.04 -13.43
C PRO A 134 3.41 -5.17 -12.43
N ARG A 135 2.80 -4.86 -11.27
CA ARG A 135 2.45 -5.84 -10.23
C ARG A 135 1.41 -6.84 -10.74
N ALA A 136 0.33 -6.36 -11.40
CA ALA A 136 -0.68 -7.23 -12.01
C ALA A 136 -0.06 -8.16 -13.06
N TYR A 137 0.90 -7.66 -13.86
CA TYR A 137 1.65 -8.47 -14.82
C TYR A 137 2.44 -9.59 -14.16
N LEU A 138 3.19 -9.30 -13.09
CA LEU A 138 3.93 -10.31 -12.33
C LEU A 138 3.01 -11.35 -11.72
N PHE A 139 1.88 -10.92 -11.17
CA PHE A 139 0.89 -11.79 -10.54
C PHE A 139 0.23 -12.71 -11.57
N LYS A 140 -0.21 -12.17 -12.71
CA LYS A 140 -0.80 -12.92 -13.82
C LYS A 140 0.13 -14.01 -14.36
N ASN A 141 1.43 -13.71 -14.43
CA ASN A 141 2.44 -14.64 -14.94
C ASN A 141 3.02 -15.57 -13.84
N LEU A 142 2.41 -15.61 -12.65
CA LEU A 142 2.82 -16.46 -11.52
C LEU A 142 4.32 -16.31 -11.14
N ARG A 143 4.87 -15.07 -11.27
CA ARG A 143 6.25 -14.77 -10.92
C ARG A 143 6.43 -14.56 -9.42
N ILE A 144 6.04 -15.55 -8.61
CA ILE A 144 5.98 -15.47 -7.14
C ILE A 144 7.37 -15.22 -6.53
N LYS A 145 8.42 -15.86 -7.08
CA LYS A 145 9.79 -15.60 -6.63
C LYS A 145 10.17 -14.12 -6.75
N ASP A 146 9.84 -13.50 -7.87
CA ASP A 146 10.18 -12.09 -8.10
C ASP A 146 9.40 -11.18 -7.16
N THR A 147 8.10 -11.43 -6.97
CA THR A 147 7.29 -10.67 -6.01
C THR A 147 7.81 -10.82 -4.58
N THR A 148 8.31 -12.00 -4.20
CA THR A 148 8.98 -12.25 -2.91
C THR A 148 10.24 -11.39 -2.77
N VAL A 149 11.13 -11.41 -3.76
CA VAL A 149 12.37 -10.60 -3.76
C VAL A 149 12.03 -9.11 -3.69
N ILE A 150 11.05 -8.65 -4.46
CA ILE A 150 10.59 -7.25 -4.46
C ILE A 150 10.13 -6.85 -3.06
N SER A 151 9.24 -7.63 -2.43
CA SER A 151 8.67 -7.32 -1.12
C SER A 151 9.75 -7.29 -0.02
N ILE A 152 10.61 -8.30 0.02
CA ILE A 152 11.67 -8.40 1.04
C ILE A 152 12.69 -7.28 0.87
N SER A 153 13.16 -7.01 -0.36
CA SER A 153 14.12 -5.92 -0.61
C SER A 153 13.53 -4.56 -0.27
N SER A 154 12.27 -4.32 -0.63
CA SER A 154 11.58 -3.06 -0.29
C SER A 154 11.45 -2.88 1.22
N LEU A 155 11.14 -3.96 1.95
CA LEU A 155 11.01 -3.96 3.40
C LEU A 155 12.35 -3.71 4.09
N ILE A 156 13.43 -4.32 3.63
CA ILE A 156 14.77 -4.11 4.18
C ILE A 156 15.21 -2.65 3.98
N VAL A 157 15.13 -2.15 2.76
CA VAL A 157 15.56 -0.77 2.45
C VAL A 157 14.75 0.24 3.25
N SER A 158 13.42 0.10 3.26
CA SER A 158 12.56 1.01 4.02
C SER A 158 12.75 0.88 5.53
N GLY A 159 12.95 -0.33 6.03
CA GLY A 159 13.19 -0.58 7.46
C GLY A 159 14.50 0.08 7.94
N ILE A 160 15.58 -0.07 7.18
CA ILE A 160 16.86 0.61 7.47
C ILE A 160 16.67 2.13 7.43
N MET A 161 15.97 2.67 6.41
CA MET A 161 15.70 4.10 6.32
C MET A 161 14.87 4.60 7.50
N GLY A 162 13.81 3.88 7.88
CA GLY A 162 12.97 4.23 9.01
C GLY A 162 13.73 4.26 10.33
N ILE A 163 14.55 3.24 10.61
CA ILE A 163 15.38 3.18 11.81
C ILE A 163 16.40 4.33 11.83
N THR A 164 17.05 4.58 10.68
CA THR A 164 18.03 5.68 10.58
C THR A 164 17.38 7.04 10.87
N LEU A 165 16.20 7.30 10.30
CA LEU A 165 15.47 8.55 10.54
C LEU A 165 15.00 8.66 11.99
N ALA A 166 14.44 7.59 12.57
CA ALA A 166 14.02 7.58 13.96
C ALA A 166 15.18 7.81 14.92
N ALA A 167 16.35 7.18 14.70
CA ALA A 167 17.54 7.37 15.49
C ALA A 167 18.13 8.80 15.41
N ASN A 168 17.83 9.53 14.32
CA ASN A 168 18.22 10.94 14.14
C ASN A 168 17.12 11.92 14.62
N GLY A 169 16.10 11.47 15.33
CA GLY A 169 15.08 12.31 15.94
C GLY A 169 14.00 12.84 14.99
N PHE A 170 13.80 12.18 13.82
CA PHE A 170 12.75 12.59 12.88
C PHE A 170 11.34 12.18 13.32
N ALA A 171 11.18 11.54 14.50
CA ALA A 171 9.88 11.24 15.10
C ALA A 171 8.89 10.60 14.07
N TYR A 172 7.63 11.05 14.03
CA TYR A 172 6.60 10.57 13.09
C TYR A 172 6.96 10.73 11.60
N TRP A 173 7.85 11.69 11.26
CA TRP A 173 8.35 11.82 9.89
C TRP A 173 9.17 10.61 9.45
N GLY A 174 9.88 9.97 10.38
CA GLY A 174 10.60 8.72 10.13
C GLY A 174 9.66 7.61 9.64
N ILE A 175 8.47 7.46 10.25
CA ILE A 175 7.45 6.48 9.87
C ILE A 175 6.86 6.80 8.49
N ALA A 176 6.54 8.08 8.23
CA ALA A 176 5.98 8.51 6.96
C ALA A 176 6.97 8.29 5.80
N LEU A 177 8.22 8.69 5.97
CA LEU A 177 9.28 8.53 4.98
C LEU A 177 9.65 7.05 4.78
N GLN A 178 9.62 6.22 5.83
CA GLN A 178 9.76 4.77 5.72
C GLN A 178 8.69 4.19 4.79
N SER A 179 7.42 4.59 4.97
CA SER A 179 6.30 4.13 4.14
C SER A 179 6.46 4.53 2.67
N ILE A 180 6.85 5.79 2.42
CA ILE A 180 7.10 6.29 1.06
C ILE A 180 8.30 5.57 0.43
N SER A 181 9.37 5.34 1.19
CA SER A 181 10.54 4.58 0.73
C SER A 181 10.14 3.16 0.33
N PHE A 182 9.33 2.48 1.16
CA PHE A 182 8.82 1.14 0.83
C PHE A 182 8.07 1.14 -0.50
N ILE A 183 7.11 2.06 -0.68
CA ILE A 183 6.31 2.16 -1.91
C ILE A 183 7.19 2.49 -3.11
N THR A 184 8.16 3.38 -2.96
CA THR A 184 9.05 3.81 -4.03
C THR A 184 9.96 2.67 -4.49
N VAL A 185 10.63 2.00 -3.56
CA VAL A 185 11.50 0.86 -3.88
C VAL A 185 10.69 -0.28 -4.51
N MET A 186 9.52 -0.58 -3.94
CA MET A 186 8.60 -1.58 -4.49
C MET A 186 8.18 -1.23 -5.92
N THR A 187 7.87 0.03 -6.20
CA THR A 187 7.48 0.49 -7.53
C THR A 187 8.63 0.33 -8.53
N ILE A 188 9.84 0.77 -8.17
CA ILE A 188 11.03 0.64 -9.01
C ILE A 188 11.31 -0.84 -9.33
N LEU A 189 11.29 -1.71 -8.32
CA LEU A 189 11.55 -3.13 -8.48
C LEU A 189 10.44 -3.83 -9.28
N ASN A 190 9.16 -3.46 -9.11
CA ASN A 190 8.08 -3.99 -9.94
C ASN A 190 8.30 -3.67 -11.42
N PHE A 191 8.74 -2.47 -11.76
CA PHE A 191 9.10 -2.13 -13.13
C PHE A 191 10.32 -2.92 -13.62
N TYR A 192 11.34 -3.06 -12.79
CA TYR A 192 12.55 -3.79 -13.15
C TYR A 192 12.25 -5.26 -13.46
N PHE A 193 11.57 -5.95 -12.56
CA PHE A 193 11.30 -7.39 -12.69
C PHE A 193 10.20 -7.72 -13.71
N SER A 194 9.19 -6.87 -13.88
CA SER A 194 8.13 -7.13 -14.85
C SER A 194 8.58 -7.00 -16.29
N HIS A 195 9.62 -6.20 -16.58
CA HIS A 195 10.01 -5.76 -17.91
C HIS A 195 8.88 -5.11 -18.73
N TRP A 196 7.70 -4.95 -18.11
CA TRP A 196 6.58 -4.25 -18.73
C TRP A 196 6.84 -2.74 -18.71
N ARG A 197 6.46 -2.04 -19.79
CA ARG A 197 6.59 -0.59 -19.87
C ARG A 197 5.32 0.02 -20.43
N PRO A 198 4.87 1.17 -19.89
CA PRO A 198 3.71 1.88 -20.39
C PRO A 198 3.99 2.44 -21.80
N ARG A 199 2.94 2.48 -22.63
CA ARG A 199 2.94 3.18 -23.92
C ARG A 199 2.01 4.38 -23.83
N PHE A 200 2.35 5.46 -24.51
CA PHE A 200 1.51 6.65 -24.61
C PHE A 200 0.32 6.40 -25.58
N ARG A 201 -0.57 5.50 -25.17
CA ARG A 201 -1.83 5.22 -25.87
C ARG A 201 -2.93 5.18 -24.82
N PHE A 202 -3.93 6.04 -24.98
CA PHE A 202 -5.04 6.22 -24.06
C PHE A 202 -6.27 5.51 -24.62
N ASP A 203 -6.38 4.21 -24.40
CA ASP A 203 -7.57 3.41 -24.72
C ASP A 203 -8.17 2.91 -23.41
N PHE A 204 -9.30 3.50 -23.00
CA PHE A 204 -10.00 3.14 -21.79
C PHE A 204 -11.14 2.14 -22.00
N THR A 205 -11.27 1.58 -23.21
CA THR A 205 -12.26 0.51 -23.48
C THR A 205 -12.13 -0.66 -22.50
N PRO A 206 -10.92 -1.17 -22.16
CA PRO A 206 -10.77 -2.25 -21.17
C PRO A 206 -11.29 -1.86 -19.78
N ILE A 207 -11.19 -0.58 -19.41
CA ILE A 207 -11.68 -0.10 -18.10
C ILE A 207 -13.19 -0.18 -18.01
N LYS A 208 -13.91 0.19 -19.09
CA LYS A 208 -15.38 0.12 -19.11
C LYS A 208 -15.89 -1.32 -18.90
N GLU A 209 -15.17 -2.31 -19.41
CA GLU A 209 -15.49 -3.72 -19.23
C GLU A 209 -15.22 -4.21 -17.79
N MET A 210 -14.20 -3.66 -17.13
CA MET A 210 -13.78 -4.04 -15.78
C MET A 210 -14.53 -3.30 -14.66
N ILE A 211 -15.05 -2.10 -14.91
CA ILE A 211 -15.56 -1.20 -13.89
C ILE A 211 -16.76 -1.79 -13.11
N GLY A 212 -17.60 -2.56 -13.78
CA GLY A 212 -18.75 -3.23 -13.15
C GLY A 212 -18.35 -4.27 -12.08
N PHE A 213 -17.25 -4.97 -12.29
CA PHE A 213 -16.67 -5.89 -11.31
C PHE A 213 -15.90 -5.11 -10.23
N SER A 214 -15.09 -4.16 -10.64
CA SER A 214 -14.25 -3.36 -9.76
C SER A 214 -15.05 -2.52 -8.78
N SER A 215 -16.17 -1.91 -9.20
CA SER A 215 -17.01 -1.07 -8.32
C SER A 215 -17.60 -1.85 -7.14
N LYS A 216 -17.99 -3.10 -7.34
CA LYS A 216 -18.49 -3.96 -6.25
C LYS A 216 -17.39 -4.24 -5.22
N ILE A 217 -16.17 -4.50 -5.66
CA ILE A 217 -15.02 -4.70 -4.78
C ILE A 217 -14.71 -3.42 -4.01
N ILE A 218 -14.71 -2.26 -4.68
CA ILE A 218 -14.46 -0.96 -4.04
C ILE A 218 -15.45 -0.73 -2.89
N ILE A 219 -16.75 -0.89 -3.15
CA ILE A 219 -17.80 -0.67 -2.15
C ILE A 219 -17.58 -1.58 -0.93
N THR A 220 -17.37 -2.88 -1.16
CA THR A 220 -17.12 -3.84 -0.08
C THR A 220 -15.87 -3.46 0.73
N ASN A 221 -14.79 -3.08 0.05
CA ASN A 221 -13.55 -2.69 0.70
C ASN A 221 -13.71 -1.42 1.54
N ILE A 222 -14.44 -0.41 1.04
CA ILE A 222 -14.68 0.83 1.78
C ILE A 222 -15.43 0.54 3.08
N PHE A 223 -16.49 -0.28 3.04
CA PHE A 223 -17.22 -0.66 4.26
C PHE A 223 -16.32 -1.39 5.26
N THR A 224 -15.49 -2.32 4.78
CA THR A 224 -14.52 -3.03 5.62
C THR A 224 -13.50 -2.07 6.24
N ILE A 225 -12.97 -1.14 5.45
CA ILE A 225 -11.99 -0.13 5.90
C ILE A 225 -12.60 0.77 6.98
N ILE A 226 -13.80 1.27 6.76
CA ILE A 226 -14.50 2.11 7.75
C ILE A 226 -14.68 1.34 9.04
N ASN A 227 -15.19 0.10 8.97
CA ASN A 227 -15.40 -0.74 10.15
C ASN A 227 -14.10 -0.99 10.93
N ASN A 228 -13.00 -1.30 10.24
CA ASN A 228 -11.72 -1.61 10.86
C ASN A 228 -11.00 -0.39 11.45
N ASN A 229 -11.26 0.81 10.92
CA ASN A 229 -10.57 2.03 11.35
C ASN A 229 -11.45 2.97 12.20
N LEU A 230 -12.74 2.66 12.38
CA LEU A 230 -13.68 3.53 13.11
C LEU A 230 -13.17 3.88 14.50
N LEU A 231 -12.64 2.89 15.23
CA LEU A 231 -12.14 3.12 16.59
C LEU A 231 -10.91 4.04 16.59
N SER A 232 -9.99 3.90 15.64
CA SER A 232 -8.84 4.81 15.50
C SER A 232 -9.29 6.25 15.26
N VAL A 233 -10.33 6.47 14.44
CA VAL A 233 -10.90 7.81 14.17
C VAL A 233 -11.52 8.42 15.43
N LEU A 234 -12.31 7.63 16.17
CA LEU A 234 -12.94 8.07 17.41
C LEU A 234 -11.90 8.40 18.48
N LEU A 235 -10.87 7.55 18.64
CA LEU A 235 -9.79 7.81 19.58
C LEU A 235 -9.02 9.10 19.23
N GLY A 236 -8.74 9.34 17.94
CA GLY A 236 -8.05 10.56 17.50
C GLY A 236 -8.88 11.82 17.66
N LYS A 237 -10.22 11.73 17.52
CA LYS A 237 -11.09 12.91 17.68
C LYS A 237 -11.41 13.25 19.12
N PHE A 238 -11.65 12.23 19.97
CA PHE A 238 -12.17 12.43 21.32
C PHE A 238 -11.12 12.28 22.43
N TYR A 239 -9.93 11.77 22.10
CA TYR A 239 -8.86 11.54 23.07
C TYR A 239 -7.56 12.21 22.62
N SER A 240 -6.52 11.46 22.29
CA SER A 240 -5.23 12.01 21.90
C SER A 240 -4.51 11.13 20.86
N GLU A 241 -3.50 11.73 20.21
CA GLU A 241 -2.59 10.99 19.31
C GLU A 241 -1.91 9.81 20.03
N ARG A 242 -1.61 9.94 21.30
CA ARG A 242 -1.02 8.86 22.11
C ARG A 242 -1.92 7.63 22.22
N GLU A 243 -3.22 7.85 22.41
CA GLU A 243 -4.20 6.74 22.48
C GLU A 243 -4.39 6.08 21.10
N VAL A 244 -4.41 6.86 20.03
CA VAL A 244 -4.38 6.32 18.66
C VAL A 244 -3.12 5.49 18.43
N GLY A 245 -1.97 5.98 18.89
CA GLY A 245 -0.69 5.28 18.78
C GLY A 245 -0.68 3.95 19.51
N ASN A 246 -1.13 3.92 20.77
CA ASN A 246 -1.28 2.71 21.56
C ASN A 246 -2.19 1.68 20.87
N PHE A 247 -3.35 2.13 20.37
CA PHE A 247 -4.30 1.28 19.65
C PHE A 247 -3.71 0.76 18.33
N THR A 248 -3.05 1.63 17.57
CA THR A 248 -2.42 1.26 16.29
C THR A 248 -1.33 0.20 16.49
N GLN A 249 -0.50 0.35 17.52
CA GLN A 249 0.51 -0.63 17.87
C GLN A 249 -0.11 -1.95 18.32
N ALA A 250 -1.13 -1.92 19.19
CA ALA A 250 -1.85 -3.12 19.62
C ALA A 250 -2.44 -3.89 18.44
N ASN A 251 -3.10 -3.18 17.50
CA ASN A 251 -3.64 -3.79 16.27
C ASN A 251 -2.56 -4.37 15.38
N LYS A 252 -1.42 -3.71 15.25
CA LYS A 252 -0.28 -4.21 14.47
C LYS A 252 0.23 -5.54 15.02
N TRP A 253 0.37 -5.65 16.34
CA TRP A 253 0.82 -6.88 16.99
C TRP A 253 -0.22 -7.99 16.93
N ASN A 254 -1.51 -7.65 17.10
CA ASN A 254 -2.61 -8.61 16.96
C ASN A 254 -2.70 -9.19 15.53
N GLY A 255 -2.42 -8.40 14.51
CA GLY A 255 -2.41 -8.87 13.10
C GLY A 255 -1.20 -9.71 12.71
N MET A 256 -0.19 -9.86 13.59
CA MET A 256 1.01 -10.69 13.36
C MET A 256 0.87 -12.12 13.93
N GLY A 257 -0.11 -12.37 14.80
CA GLY A 257 -0.42 -13.69 15.38
C GLY A 257 -1.50 -14.41 14.62
#